data_e82e5e1db7fd4beee2cf58bf1ef70431
#
_entry.id   e82e5e1db7fd4beee2cf58bf1ef70431
#
_cell.length_a   1.000
_cell.length_b   1.000
_cell.length_c   1.000
_cell.angle_alpha   90.00
_cell.angle_beta   90.00
_cell.angle_gamma   90.00
#
_symmetry.space_group_name_H-M   'P 1'
#
loop_
_entity.id
_entity.type
_entity.pdbx_description
1 polymer ?
#
loop_
_entity_poly.entity_id
_entity_poly.type
_entity_poly.pdbx_seq_one_letter_code
_entity_poly.pdbx_strand_id
1 'polypeptide(L)'
;IEINDGEMVGIIGHTGSGKSTLIQHFNGLLKPTSGSVYIDGERLWDDKSRLRPIRFKVGLVFQYPEYQLFEETCYKDIAFGPKNMGIKEDQIDKYVKEAARMVGLSPEILDKSPFELSGGQKRRVAIAGVMAMNPKVLILDEPASGLDPKGREQILGLIREYHEQMKNTVLL
;
A
#
# COMPACT_ATOMS: atom_id res chain seq x y z
N ILE A 1 7.44 -4.85 19.83
CA ILE A 1 8.02 -4.18 18.64
C ILE A 1 7.54 -2.75 18.70
N GLU A 2 8.44 -1.81 18.53
CA GLU A 2 8.19 -0.38 18.40
C GLU A 2 8.82 0.09 17.10
N ILE A 3 8.09 0.89 16.33
CA ILE A 3 8.52 1.45 15.04
C ILE A 3 8.22 2.93 15.08
N ASN A 4 9.24 3.76 14.87
CA ASN A 4 9.12 5.20 14.91
C ASN A 4 8.66 5.79 13.57
N ASP A 5 8.12 6.99 13.62
CA ASP A 5 7.73 7.72 12.41
C ASP A 5 8.92 7.92 11.47
N GLY A 6 8.70 7.66 10.19
CA GLY A 6 9.71 7.84 9.14
C GLY A 6 10.78 6.76 9.08
N GLU A 7 10.65 5.64 9.81
CA GLU A 7 11.55 4.50 9.68
C GLU A 7 11.21 3.64 8.45
N MET A 8 12.24 3.04 7.84
CA MET A 8 12.10 1.93 6.90
C MET A 8 12.54 0.63 7.57
N VAL A 9 11.61 -0.30 7.75
CA VAL A 9 11.81 -1.53 8.53
C VAL A 9 11.61 -2.76 7.65
N GLY A 10 12.57 -3.69 7.65
CA GLY A 10 12.45 -5.00 7.01
C GLY A 10 12.04 -6.09 8.01
N ILE A 11 10.96 -6.80 7.72
CA ILE A 11 10.51 -7.97 8.50
C ILE A 11 11.04 -9.24 7.84
N ILE A 12 12.02 -9.89 8.48
CA ILE A 12 12.71 -11.05 7.92
C ILE A 12 12.26 -12.33 8.62
N GLY A 13 12.07 -13.38 7.86
CA GLY A 13 11.74 -14.72 8.38
C GLY A 13 11.44 -15.69 7.23
N HIS A 14 11.51 -16.99 7.51
CA HIS A 14 11.18 -18.02 6.53
C HIS A 14 9.68 -18.01 6.18
N THR A 15 9.31 -18.66 5.08
CA THR A 15 7.90 -18.84 4.70
C THR A 15 7.14 -19.56 5.81
N GLY A 16 5.94 -19.08 6.15
CA GLY A 16 5.15 -19.62 7.25
C GLY A 16 5.54 -19.14 8.66
N SER A 17 6.52 -18.24 8.81
CA SER A 17 6.91 -17.67 10.12
C SER A 17 5.90 -16.67 10.71
N GLY A 18 4.83 -16.35 9.98
CA GLY A 18 3.78 -15.46 10.44
C GLY A 18 3.96 -13.98 10.07
N LYS A 19 4.90 -13.62 9.17
CA LYS A 19 5.10 -12.23 8.71
C LYS A 19 3.81 -11.59 8.21
N SER A 20 3.14 -12.21 7.22
CA SER A 20 1.89 -11.71 6.66
C SER A 20 0.77 -11.60 7.71
N THR A 21 0.72 -12.53 8.66
CA THR A 21 -0.22 -12.47 9.79
C THR A 21 0.09 -11.27 10.69
N LEU A 22 1.37 -11.05 11.02
CA LEU A 22 1.79 -9.93 11.86
C LEU A 22 1.40 -8.58 11.24
N ILE A 23 1.72 -8.36 9.96
CA ILE A 23 1.42 -7.08 9.29
C ILE A 23 -0.08 -6.80 9.16
N GLN A 24 -0.91 -7.85 9.04
CA GLN A 24 -2.37 -7.71 9.03
C GLN A 24 -2.95 -7.27 10.37
N HIS A 25 -2.24 -7.49 11.48
CA HIS A 25 -2.62 -6.90 12.77
C HIS A 25 -2.37 -5.39 12.79
N PHE A 26 -1.33 -4.90 12.10
CA PHE A 26 -0.97 -3.48 12.14
C PHE A 26 -1.99 -2.57 11.43
N ASN A 27 -2.70 -3.06 10.41
CA ASN A 27 -3.76 -2.29 9.76
C ASN A 27 -5.18 -2.69 10.21
N GLY A 28 -5.30 -3.51 11.26
CA GLY A 28 -6.57 -3.91 11.83
C GLY A 28 -7.40 -4.87 10.98
N LEU A 29 -6.79 -5.63 10.08
CA LEU A 29 -7.46 -6.74 9.39
C LEU A 29 -7.66 -7.92 10.33
N LEU A 30 -6.66 -8.21 11.16
CA LEU A 30 -6.72 -9.27 12.16
C LEU A 30 -6.70 -8.68 13.58
N LYS A 31 -7.53 -9.23 14.45
CA LYS A 31 -7.50 -8.94 15.88
C LYS A 31 -6.52 -9.86 16.57
N PRO A 32 -5.57 -9.38 17.38
CA PRO A 32 -4.66 -10.24 18.12
C PRO A 32 -5.40 -11.07 19.20
N THR A 33 -5.01 -12.33 19.36
CA THR A 33 -5.53 -13.21 20.41
C THR A 33 -5.08 -12.74 21.80
N SER A 34 -3.85 -12.22 21.89
CA SER A 34 -3.27 -11.63 23.10
C SER A 34 -2.37 -10.46 22.72
N GLY A 35 -2.08 -9.60 23.69
CA GLY A 35 -1.31 -8.38 23.44
C GLY A 35 -2.15 -7.27 22.83
N SER A 36 -1.50 -6.22 22.34
CA SER A 36 -2.16 -5.02 21.80
C SER A 36 -1.34 -4.39 20.69
N VAL A 37 -2.04 -3.78 19.74
CA VAL A 37 -1.45 -2.95 18.69
C VAL A 37 -1.81 -1.50 18.97
N TYR A 38 -0.84 -0.61 18.89
CA TYR A 38 -1.00 0.83 19.06
C TYR A 38 -0.57 1.54 17.78
N ILE A 39 -1.36 2.51 17.36
CA ILE A 39 -1.03 3.43 16.25
C ILE A 39 -1.19 4.85 16.77
N ASP A 40 -0.13 5.65 16.68
CA ASP A 40 -0.09 7.01 17.25
C ASP A 40 -0.45 7.04 18.75
N GLY A 41 -0.02 6.04 19.52
CA GLY A 41 -0.33 5.91 20.96
C GLY A 41 -1.75 5.42 21.29
N GLU A 42 -2.61 5.25 20.29
CA GLU A 42 -3.98 4.78 20.47
C GLU A 42 -4.08 3.27 20.25
N ARG A 43 -4.75 2.55 21.16
CA ARG A 43 -4.97 1.12 21.04
C ARG A 43 -6.00 0.82 19.96
N LEU A 44 -5.61 -0.01 18.99
CA LEU A 44 -6.34 -0.23 17.74
C LEU A 44 -7.74 -0.83 17.94
N TRP A 45 -7.93 -1.72 18.90
CA TRP A 45 -9.15 -2.52 19.05
C TRP A 45 -10.07 -2.06 20.20
N ASP A 46 -9.80 -0.93 20.84
CA ASP A 46 -10.68 -0.41 21.90
C ASP A 46 -12.01 0.11 21.34
N ASP A 47 -11.99 0.62 20.10
CA ASP A 47 -13.17 1.07 19.40
C ASP A 47 -13.13 0.64 17.93
N LYS A 48 -14.10 -0.19 17.52
CA LYS A 48 -14.21 -0.69 16.14
C LYS A 48 -14.45 0.42 15.10
N SER A 49 -15.03 1.55 15.48
CA SER A 49 -15.27 2.68 14.58
C SER A 49 -13.96 3.28 14.07
N ARG A 50 -12.87 3.10 14.80
CA ARG A 50 -11.51 3.57 14.45
C ARG A 50 -10.81 2.72 13.41
N LEU A 51 -11.27 1.49 13.15
CA LEU A 51 -10.61 0.58 12.20
C LEU A 51 -10.60 1.15 10.77
N ARG A 52 -11.67 1.81 10.34
CA ARG A 52 -11.73 2.39 8.99
C ARG A 52 -10.72 3.55 8.82
N PRO A 53 -10.67 4.56 9.69
CA PRO A 53 -9.64 5.61 9.64
C PRO A 53 -8.22 5.06 9.72
N ILE A 54 -7.97 4.03 10.53
CA ILE A 54 -6.66 3.39 10.66
C ILE A 54 -6.20 2.76 9.35
N ARG A 55 -7.09 2.10 8.59
CA ARG A 55 -6.76 1.50 7.30
C ARG A 55 -6.36 2.52 6.24
N PHE A 56 -6.76 3.77 6.38
CA PHE A 56 -6.27 4.86 5.54
C PHE A 56 -4.90 5.38 6.00
N LYS A 57 -4.65 5.38 7.32
CA LYS A 57 -3.34 5.74 7.88
C LYS A 57 -2.28 4.67 7.63
N VAL A 58 -2.67 3.39 7.72
CA VAL A 58 -1.81 2.23 7.55
C VAL A 58 -2.22 1.49 6.30
N GLY A 59 -1.66 1.90 5.17
CA GLY A 59 -1.87 1.26 3.87
C GLY A 59 -1.17 -0.09 3.82
N LEU A 60 -1.85 -1.12 3.32
CA LEU A 60 -1.31 -2.47 3.16
C LEU A 60 -1.41 -2.91 1.72
N VAL A 61 -0.26 -3.20 1.13
CA VAL A 61 -0.12 -3.87 -0.17
C VAL A 61 0.12 -5.35 0.10
N PHE A 62 -0.79 -6.21 -0.32
CA PHE A 62 -0.67 -7.66 -0.15
C PHE A 62 0.32 -8.27 -1.13
N GLN A 63 0.74 -9.50 -0.86
CA GLN A 63 1.49 -10.32 -1.81
C GLN A 63 0.68 -10.51 -3.10
N TYR A 64 1.32 -10.38 -4.26
CA TYR A 64 0.68 -10.41 -5.60
C TYR A 64 -0.49 -9.41 -5.73
N PRO A 65 -0.25 -8.13 -5.50
CA PRO A 65 -1.33 -7.12 -5.44
C PRO A 65 -2.03 -6.93 -6.79
N GLU A 66 -1.42 -7.34 -7.88
CA GLU A 66 -1.98 -7.33 -9.23
C GLU A 66 -3.27 -8.16 -9.38
N TYR A 67 -3.52 -9.11 -8.51
CA TYR A 67 -4.77 -9.89 -8.51
C TYR A 67 -5.94 -9.17 -7.82
N GLN A 68 -5.68 -8.01 -7.21
CA GLN A 68 -6.69 -7.22 -6.52
C GLN A 68 -7.31 -6.12 -7.38
N LEU A 69 -6.84 -5.96 -8.62
CA LEU A 69 -7.39 -5.00 -9.57
C LEU A 69 -8.75 -5.49 -10.10
N PHE A 70 -9.75 -4.61 -10.06
CA PHE A 70 -11.14 -4.99 -10.37
C PHE A 70 -11.92 -3.93 -11.16
N GLU A 71 -11.41 -2.71 -11.27
CA GLU A 71 -12.07 -1.61 -11.95
C GLU A 71 -11.88 -1.68 -13.47
N GLU A 72 -12.70 -0.95 -14.21
CA GLU A 72 -12.66 -0.89 -15.67
C GLU A 72 -11.40 -0.23 -16.20
N THR A 73 -10.85 0.76 -15.47
CA THR A 73 -9.64 1.49 -15.83
C THR A 73 -8.67 1.58 -14.67
N CYS A 74 -7.38 1.70 -14.99
CA CYS A 74 -6.34 1.90 -13.98
C CYS A 74 -6.56 3.18 -13.16
N TYR A 75 -7.10 4.23 -13.80
CA TYR A 75 -7.49 5.45 -13.09
C TYR A 75 -8.51 5.15 -11.99
N LYS A 76 -9.57 4.39 -12.30
CA LYS A 76 -10.62 4.06 -11.34
C LYS A 76 -10.09 3.19 -10.19
N ASP A 77 -9.22 2.20 -10.48
CA ASP A 77 -8.57 1.39 -9.46
C ASP A 77 -7.74 2.24 -8.49
N ILE A 78 -6.91 3.15 -9.01
CA ILE A 78 -6.10 4.05 -8.18
C ILE A 78 -6.98 5.04 -7.40
N ALA A 79 -8.06 5.54 -8.01
CA ALA A 79 -9.00 6.48 -7.39
C ALA A 79 -9.85 5.84 -6.29
N PHE A 80 -9.95 4.52 -6.23
CA PHE A 80 -10.85 3.81 -5.31
C PHE A 80 -10.55 4.13 -3.83
N GLY A 81 -9.25 4.13 -3.45
CA GLY A 81 -8.83 4.50 -2.10
C GLY A 81 -9.22 5.92 -1.71
N PRO A 82 -8.77 6.95 -2.45
CA PRO A 82 -9.14 8.35 -2.23
C PRO A 82 -10.65 8.61 -2.17
N LYS A 83 -11.44 7.97 -3.05
CA LYS A 83 -12.92 8.06 -3.02
C LYS A 83 -13.48 7.53 -1.70
N ASN A 84 -13.00 6.37 -1.24
CA ASN A 84 -13.42 5.79 0.04
C ASN A 84 -13.01 6.61 1.26
N MET A 85 -11.94 7.42 1.15
CA MET A 85 -11.55 8.40 2.17
C MET A 85 -12.50 9.61 2.23
N GLY A 86 -13.34 9.79 1.22
CA GLY A 86 -14.21 10.96 1.08
C GLY A 86 -13.50 12.20 0.52
N ILE A 87 -12.39 11.99 -0.19
CA ILE A 87 -11.71 13.08 -0.94
C ILE A 87 -12.68 13.62 -1.99
N LYS A 88 -12.75 14.94 -2.12
CA LYS A 88 -13.61 15.61 -3.09
C LYS A 88 -13.22 15.25 -4.52
N GLU A 89 -14.21 15.07 -5.40
CA GLU A 89 -14.00 14.61 -6.78
C GLU A 89 -13.01 15.49 -7.55
N ASP A 90 -13.05 16.81 -7.33
CA ASP A 90 -12.12 17.78 -7.94
C ASP A 90 -10.65 17.60 -7.50
N GLN A 91 -10.39 16.89 -6.43
CA GLN A 91 -9.06 16.63 -5.90
C GLN A 91 -8.53 15.24 -6.27
N ILE A 92 -9.40 14.28 -6.56
CA ILE A 92 -9.03 12.88 -6.80
C ILE A 92 -8.02 12.76 -7.94
N ASP A 93 -8.20 13.50 -9.02
CA ASP A 93 -7.31 13.48 -10.18
C ASP A 93 -5.84 13.77 -9.79
N LYS A 94 -5.63 14.71 -8.87
CA LYS A 94 -4.30 15.02 -8.35
C LYS A 94 -3.68 13.81 -7.62
N TYR A 95 -4.42 13.15 -6.74
CA TYR A 95 -3.94 11.99 -5.99
C TYR A 95 -3.60 10.82 -6.92
N VAL A 96 -4.46 10.56 -7.92
CA VAL A 96 -4.25 9.50 -8.91
C VAL A 96 -3.00 9.75 -9.73
N LYS A 97 -2.85 10.95 -10.32
CA LYS A 97 -1.70 11.30 -11.16
C LYS A 97 -0.39 11.31 -10.38
N GLU A 98 -0.41 11.79 -9.15
CA GLU A 98 0.77 11.80 -8.30
C GLU A 98 1.21 10.37 -7.93
N ALA A 99 0.29 9.51 -7.52
CA ALA A 99 0.58 8.12 -7.21
C ALA A 99 1.08 7.34 -8.45
N ALA A 100 0.44 7.55 -9.62
CA ALA A 100 0.88 6.94 -10.88
C ALA A 100 2.31 7.37 -11.26
N ARG A 101 2.63 8.65 -11.10
CA ARG A 101 3.99 9.18 -11.34
C ARG A 101 5.01 8.54 -10.39
N MET A 102 4.69 8.42 -9.10
CA MET A 102 5.58 7.82 -8.09
C MET A 102 5.94 6.37 -8.41
N VAL A 103 5.04 5.60 -9.00
CA VAL A 103 5.32 4.21 -9.42
C VAL A 103 5.80 4.09 -10.87
N GLY A 104 6.09 5.21 -11.55
CA GLY A 104 6.61 5.22 -12.92
C GLY A 104 5.62 4.71 -13.96
N LEU A 105 4.32 4.95 -13.80
CA LEU A 105 3.29 4.71 -14.82
C LEU A 105 3.19 5.94 -15.73
N SER A 106 3.13 5.69 -17.06
CA SER A 106 2.86 6.75 -18.01
C SER A 106 1.37 7.15 -18.00
N PRO A 107 1.02 8.42 -18.29
CA PRO A 107 -0.38 8.88 -18.24
C PRO A 107 -1.35 8.04 -19.08
N GLU A 108 -0.91 7.51 -20.22
CA GLU A 108 -1.74 6.71 -21.13
C GLU A 108 -2.19 5.38 -20.50
N ILE A 109 -1.51 4.94 -19.44
CA ILE A 109 -1.88 3.72 -18.71
C ILE A 109 -3.17 3.94 -17.91
N LEU A 110 -3.42 5.15 -17.46
CA LEU A 110 -4.57 5.44 -16.59
C LEU A 110 -5.91 5.16 -17.28
N ASP A 111 -6.00 5.35 -18.58
CA ASP A 111 -7.23 5.13 -19.36
C ASP A 111 -7.39 3.67 -19.80
N LYS A 112 -6.34 2.84 -19.64
CA LYS A 112 -6.39 1.43 -20.03
C LYS A 112 -7.08 0.56 -18.98
N SER A 113 -7.65 -0.56 -19.45
CA SER A 113 -8.09 -1.61 -18.54
C SER A 113 -6.87 -2.25 -17.85
N PRO A 114 -6.91 -2.50 -16.53
CA PRO A 114 -5.86 -3.24 -15.85
C PRO A 114 -5.58 -4.61 -16.48
N PHE A 115 -6.59 -5.22 -17.09
CA PHE A 115 -6.48 -6.55 -17.70
C PHE A 115 -5.64 -6.57 -18.99
N GLU A 116 -5.44 -5.42 -19.63
CA GLU A 116 -4.60 -5.27 -20.84
C GLU A 116 -3.10 -5.04 -20.50
N LEU A 117 -2.77 -4.87 -19.22
CA LEU A 117 -1.43 -4.54 -18.78
C LEU A 117 -0.54 -5.76 -18.58
N SER A 118 0.79 -5.56 -18.69
CA SER A 118 1.78 -6.55 -18.23
C SER A 118 1.68 -6.73 -16.70
N GLY A 119 2.15 -7.90 -16.20
CA GLY A 119 2.13 -8.18 -14.75
C GLY A 119 2.84 -7.09 -13.91
N GLY A 120 3.99 -6.61 -14.41
CA GLY A 120 4.71 -5.52 -13.72
C GLY A 120 3.95 -4.18 -13.71
N GLN A 121 3.23 -3.86 -14.79
CA GLN A 121 2.37 -2.67 -14.83
C GLN A 121 1.17 -2.81 -13.90
N LYS A 122 0.50 -3.97 -13.89
CA LYS A 122 -0.60 -4.29 -12.96
C LYS A 122 -0.16 -4.10 -11.50
N ARG A 123 1.01 -4.64 -11.14
CA ARG A 123 1.58 -4.50 -9.79
C ARG A 123 1.80 -3.04 -9.42
N ARG A 124 2.32 -2.22 -10.34
CA ARG A 124 2.50 -0.78 -10.11
C ARG A 124 1.16 -0.07 -9.93
N VAL A 125 0.13 -0.40 -10.70
CA VAL A 125 -1.23 0.15 -10.52
C VAL A 125 -1.77 -0.19 -9.14
N ALA A 126 -1.65 -1.44 -8.70
CA ALA A 126 -2.13 -1.85 -7.37
C ALA A 126 -1.37 -1.15 -6.22
N ILE A 127 -0.05 -1.00 -6.34
CA ILE A 127 0.76 -0.24 -5.37
C ILE A 127 0.35 1.24 -5.37
N ALA A 128 0.15 1.84 -6.56
CA ALA A 128 -0.33 3.22 -6.69
C ALA A 128 -1.68 3.44 -6.02
N GLY A 129 -2.59 2.47 -6.10
CA GLY A 129 -3.90 2.52 -5.43
C GLY A 129 -3.80 2.69 -3.91
N VAL A 130 -2.81 2.05 -3.29
CA VAL A 130 -2.55 2.22 -1.85
C VAL A 130 -1.80 3.53 -1.59
N MET A 131 -0.78 3.88 -2.39
CA MET A 131 -0.01 5.12 -2.25
C MET A 131 -0.88 6.37 -2.47
N ALA A 132 -1.91 6.30 -3.32
CA ALA A 132 -2.85 7.39 -3.57
C ALA A 132 -3.62 7.84 -2.32
N MET A 133 -3.75 6.98 -1.32
CA MET A 133 -4.32 7.34 -0.02
C MET A 133 -3.37 8.18 0.83
N ASN A 134 -2.11 8.34 0.41
CA ASN A 134 -1.04 9.00 1.17
C ASN A 134 -0.94 8.49 2.62
N PRO A 135 -0.77 7.17 2.83
CA PRO A 135 -0.76 6.60 4.15
C PRO A 135 0.47 7.06 4.95
N LYS A 136 0.29 7.25 6.27
CA LYS A 136 1.39 7.56 7.20
C LYS A 136 2.37 6.38 7.32
N VAL A 137 1.82 5.16 7.27
CA VAL A 137 2.57 3.89 7.28
C VAL A 137 2.20 3.10 6.03
N LEU A 138 3.17 2.78 5.19
CA LEU A 138 3.01 1.90 4.04
C LEU A 138 3.63 0.54 4.35
N ILE A 139 2.80 -0.49 4.34
CA ILE A 139 3.22 -1.88 4.54
C ILE A 139 3.12 -2.61 3.19
N LEU A 140 4.18 -3.33 2.80
CA LEU A 140 4.18 -4.13 1.58
C LEU A 140 4.61 -5.56 1.91
N ASP A 141 3.70 -6.51 1.70
CA ASP A 141 3.95 -7.94 1.90
C ASP A 141 4.66 -8.54 0.68
N GLU A 142 5.95 -8.78 0.81
CA GLU A 142 6.80 -9.37 -0.24
C GLU A 142 6.61 -8.70 -1.62
N PRO A 143 6.77 -7.36 -1.75
CA PRO A 143 6.41 -6.61 -2.96
C PRO A 143 7.21 -7.03 -4.20
N ALA A 144 8.35 -7.69 -4.04
CA ALA A 144 9.22 -8.14 -5.11
C ALA A 144 9.09 -9.66 -5.40
N SER A 145 8.16 -10.36 -4.73
CA SER A 145 7.95 -11.80 -4.92
C SER A 145 7.52 -12.12 -6.35
N GLY A 146 8.11 -13.15 -6.95
CA GLY A 146 7.81 -13.59 -8.30
C GLY A 146 8.34 -12.70 -9.44
N LEU A 147 9.08 -11.63 -9.12
CA LEU A 147 9.71 -10.78 -10.13
C LEU A 147 11.12 -11.27 -10.50
N ASP A 148 11.52 -11.01 -11.75
CA ASP A 148 12.90 -11.14 -12.19
C ASP A 148 13.82 -10.14 -11.46
N PRO A 149 15.15 -10.29 -11.52
CA PRO A 149 16.07 -9.41 -10.81
C PRO A 149 15.88 -7.93 -11.14
N LYS A 150 15.62 -7.58 -12.40
CA LYS A 150 15.41 -6.20 -12.84
C LYS A 150 14.09 -5.63 -12.31
N GLY A 151 13.00 -6.38 -12.37
CA GLY A 151 11.71 -5.99 -11.82
C GLY A 151 11.76 -5.81 -10.31
N ARG A 152 12.50 -6.68 -9.60
CA ARG A 152 12.74 -6.55 -8.16
C ARG A 152 13.44 -5.23 -7.82
N GLU A 153 14.55 -4.93 -8.51
CA GLU A 153 15.31 -3.70 -8.29
C GLU A 153 14.44 -2.46 -8.55
N GLN A 154 13.65 -2.48 -9.62
CA GLN A 154 12.74 -1.38 -9.95
C GLN A 154 11.68 -1.15 -8.86
N ILE A 155 11.00 -2.18 -8.39
CA ILE A 155 9.95 -2.04 -7.36
C ILE A 155 10.56 -1.58 -6.04
N LEU A 156 11.69 -2.14 -5.61
CA LEU A 156 12.35 -1.72 -4.38
C LEU A 156 12.90 -0.28 -4.49
N GLY A 157 13.40 0.11 -5.65
CA GLY A 157 13.82 1.50 -5.94
C GLY A 157 12.65 2.48 -5.79
N LEU A 158 11.50 2.19 -6.41
CA LEU A 158 10.30 3.02 -6.30
C LEU A 158 9.81 3.17 -4.85
N ILE A 159 9.83 2.09 -4.07
CA ILE A 159 9.44 2.13 -2.65
C ILE A 159 10.40 3.01 -1.84
N ARG A 160 11.71 2.91 -2.12
CA ARG A 160 12.72 3.76 -1.46
C ARG A 160 12.52 5.24 -1.81
N GLU A 161 12.34 5.55 -3.10
CA GLU A 161 12.07 6.93 -3.55
C GLU A 161 10.80 7.49 -2.92
N TYR A 162 9.74 6.69 -2.83
CA TYR A 162 8.50 7.07 -2.15
C TYR A 162 8.75 7.40 -0.68
N HIS A 163 9.46 6.53 0.05
CA HIS A 163 9.82 6.78 1.45
C HIS A 163 10.64 8.08 1.61
N GLU A 164 11.64 8.30 0.76
CA GLU A 164 12.49 9.49 0.81
C GLU A 164 11.73 10.78 0.52
N GLN A 165 10.78 10.75 -0.42
CA GLN A 165 9.96 11.91 -0.79
C GLN A 165 8.88 12.21 0.25
N MET A 166 8.17 11.20 0.73
CA MET A 166 7.01 11.36 1.61
C MET A 166 7.38 11.39 3.09
N LYS A 167 8.58 10.94 3.46
CA LYS A 167 9.05 10.80 4.85
C LYS A 167 8.12 9.97 5.72
N ASN A 168 7.34 9.09 5.11
CA ASN A 168 6.44 8.17 5.81
C ASN A 168 7.17 6.93 6.32
N THR A 169 6.53 6.18 7.22
CA THR A 169 7.06 4.89 7.70
C THR A 169 6.79 3.80 6.66
N VAL A 170 7.78 2.96 6.36
CA VAL A 170 7.65 1.85 5.41
C VAL A 170 8.05 0.54 6.05
N LEU A 171 7.21 -0.51 5.91
CA LEU A 171 7.50 -1.88 6.33
C LEU A 171 7.51 -2.81 5.10
N LEU A 172 8.55 -3.67 5.04
CA LEU A 172 8.77 -4.64 3.97
C LEU A 172 8.85 -6.06 4.51
#